data_978fcb779f164690efcc00b909df45ed
#
_entry.id   978fcb779f164690efcc00b909df45ed
#
_cell.length_a   1.000
_cell.length_b   1.000
_cell.length_c   1.000
_cell.angle_alpha   90.00
_cell.angle_beta   90.00
_cell.angle_gamma   90.00
#
_symmetry.space_group_name_H-M   'P 1'
#
loop_
_entity.id
_entity.type
_entity.pdbx_description
1 polymer ?
#
loop_
_entity_poly.entity_id
_entity_poly.type
_entity_poly.pdbx_seq_one_letter_code
_entity_poly.pdbx_strand_id
1 'polypeptide(L)'
;MSRMFGIANLITAANLLGGICSIIFSLSGRLDWAVLVLAISALFDFLDGFVARLTKSNGELGKQLDSLADLVSFGVAPGILMFVMIIVGIDTSNLMPNAQGLKAYHGASSEYVVAQLIDWKAALFYGRDNAFNASIKFLPFVALIIPFLAMFRLAKFNLDQRQSDKFIGVPTPTATIFFSFFPLYFWFELSNWGHQASWIYTLFDCYTLAIISVLFSLLMVSELPLLALKFKDFSWRSNPYRYLLLGISLISIPLFLIWAIPIIVLLYLLLSLIEHFQFKKHEIQS
;
A
#
# COMPACT_ATOMS: atom_id res chain seq x y z
N MET A 1 -28.77 21.27 1.20
CA MET A 1 -27.75 21.10 2.23
C MET A 1 -27.83 19.77 2.98
N SER A 2 -29.01 19.25 3.34
CA SER A 2 -29.13 17.97 4.12
C SER A 2 -28.52 16.71 3.46
N ARG A 3 -28.46 16.62 2.14
CA ARG A 3 -27.85 15.49 1.43
C ARG A 3 -26.31 15.52 1.35
N MET A 4 -25.69 16.70 1.51
CA MET A 4 -24.22 16.84 1.48
C MET A 4 -23.58 16.29 2.77
N PHE A 5 -24.21 16.47 3.90
CA PHE A 5 -23.73 16.02 5.22
C PHE A 5 -24.42 14.73 5.70
N GLY A 6 -24.75 13.83 4.78
CA GLY A 6 -25.22 12.50 5.13
C GLY A 6 -24.18 11.71 5.93
N ILE A 7 -24.61 10.76 6.76
CA ILE A 7 -23.73 9.95 7.62
C ILE A 7 -22.65 9.27 6.79
N ALA A 8 -22.97 8.71 5.62
CA ALA A 8 -22.00 8.09 4.73
C ALA A 8 -20.90 9.09 4.33
N ASN A 9 -21.25 10.31 3.88
CA ASN A 9 -20.27 11.32 3.48
C ASN A 9 -19.40 11.82 4.65
N LEU A 10 -19.90 11.79 5.88
CA LEU A 10 -19.11 12.11 7.07
C LEU A 10 -18.08 11.00 7.34
N ILE A 11 -18.43 9.73 7.13
CA ILE A 11 -17.50 8.60 7.25
C ILE A 11 -16.43 8.69 6.14
N THR A 12 -16.81 9.03 4.90
CA THR A 12 -15.87 9.31 3.81
C THR A 12 -14.91 10.46 4.17
N ALA A 13 -15.42 11.51 4.82
CA ALA A 13 -14.56 12.59 5.31
C ALA A 13 -13.61 12.12 6.42
N ALA A 14 -14.00 11.19 7.27
CA ALA A 14 -13.12 10.56 8.26
C ALA A 14 -12.04 9.70 7.60
N ASN A 15 -12.35 8.97 6.52
CA ASN A 15 -11.37 8.29 5.67
C ASN A 15 -10.31 9.29 5.15
N LEU A 16 -10.74 10.39 4.54
CA LEU A 16 -9.85 11.46 4.07
C LEU A 16 -8.94 12.00 5.17
N LEU A 17 -9.51 12.34 6.33
CA LEU A 17 -8.73 12.85 7.47
C LEU A 17 -7.71 11.82 7.97
N GLY A 18 -8.07 10.54 7.98
CA GLY A 18 -7.15 9.46 8.29
C GLY A 18 -5.96 9.44 7.31
N GLY A 19 -6.19 9.56 6.01
CA GLY A 19 -5.12 9.69 5.02
C GLY A 19 -4.19 10.88 5.29
N ILE A 20 -4.75 12.04 5.59
CA ILE A 20 -3.98 13.26 5.95
C ILE A 20 -3.15 13.05 7.22
N CYS A 21 -3.76 12.47 8.28
CA CYS A 21 -3.04 12.15 9.51
C CYS A 21 -1.88 11.17 9.26
N SER A 22 -2.09 10.16 8.42
CA SER A 22 -1.03 9.22 8.03
C SER A 22 0.16 9.93 7.36
N ILE A 23 -0.10 10.89 6.47
CA ILE A 23 0.94 11.71 5.84
C ILE A 23 1.73 12.49 6.91
N ILE A 24 1.03 13.13 7.83
CA ILE A 24 1.66 13.90 8.92
C ILE A 24 2.52 12.98 9.78
N PHE A 25 2.03 11.81 10.18
CA PHE A 25 2.79 10.85 10.97
C PHE A 25 4.01 10.32 10.21
N SER A 26 3.89 10.03 8.91
CA SER A 26 5.00 9.58 8.08
C SER A 26 6.14 10.61 8.06
N LEU A 27 5.82 11.89 7.84
CA LEU A 27 6.79 12.99 7.82
C LEU A 27 7.33 13.34 9.22
N SER A 28 6.61 12.98 10.28
CA SER A 28 7.06 13.11 11.67
C SER A 28 7.87 11.89 12.15
N GLY A 29 8.19 10.95 11.27
CA GLY A 29 8.94 9.74 11.59
C GLY A 29 8.17 8.67 12.37
N ARG A 30 6.86 8.86 12.63
CA ARG A 30 6.00 7.90 13.34
C ARG A 30 5.33 6.95 12.34
N LEU A 31 6.14 6.07 11.76
CA LEU A 31 5.70 5.11 10.74
C LEU A 31 4.68 4.11 11.29
N ASP A 32 4.79 3.75 12.57
CA ASP A 32 3.84 2.91 13.30
C ASP A 32 2.43 3.53 13.30
N TRP A 33 2.31 4.79 13.71
CA TRP A 33 1.04 5.52 13.70
C TRP A 33 0.54 5.80 12.29
N ALA A 34 1.43 6.07 11.36
CA ALA A 34 1.07 6.29 9.96
C ALA A 34 0.30 5.10 9.37
N VAL A 35 0.81 3.87 9.59
CA VAL A 35 0.14 2.65 9.09
C VAL A 35 -1.11 2.34 9.90
N LEU A 36 -1.11 2.53 11.23
CA LEU A 36 -2.28 2.31 12.05
C LEU A 36 -3.46 3.17 11.58
N VAL A 37 -3.21 4.46 11.33
CA VAL A 37 -4.25 5.39 10.87
C VAL A 37 -4.70 5.06 9.46
N LEU A 38 -3.82 4.58 8.57
CA LEU A 38 -4.21 4.06 7.26
C LEU A 38 -5.13 2.84 7.36
N ALA A 39 -4.86 1.93 8.29
CA ALA A 39 -5.74 0.78 8.52
C ALA A 39 -7.12 1.22 9.03
N ILE A 40 -7.18 2.22 9.92
CA ILE A 40 -8.44 2.83 10.39
C ILE A 40 -9.15 3.54 9.22
N SER A 41 -8.41 4.22 8.35
CA SER A 41 -8.92 4.88 7.14
C SER A 41 -9.58 3.87 6.19
N ALA A 42 -8.93 2.72 5.97
CA ALA A 42 -9.50 1.63 5.17
C ALA A 42 -10.78 1.04 5.79
N LEU A 43 -10.89 1.04 7.12
CA LEU A 43 -12.12 0.64 7.79
C LEU A 43 -13.25 1.66 7.55
N PHE A 44 -12.95 2.96 7.60
CA PHE A 44 -13.93 4.01 7.28
C PHE A 44 -14.40 3.96 5.84
N ASP A 45 -13.51 3.71 4.88
CA ASP A 45 -13.84 3.48 3.48
C ASP A 45 -14.84 2.31 3.31
N PHE A 46 -14.55 1.18 3.95
CA PHE A 46 -15.49 0.05 3.92
C PHE A 46 -16.86 0.40 4.54
N LEU A 47 -16.85 1.14 5.66
CA LEU A 47 -18.06 1.51 6.41
C LEU A 47 -18.91 2.52 5.66
N ASP A 48 -18.34 3.49 4.95
CA ASP A 48 -19.12 4.50 4.22
C ASP A 48 -19.91 3.87 3.07
N GLY A 49 -19.30 2.96 2.31
CA GLY A 49 -19.98 2.18 1.28
C GLY A 49 -21.05 1.24 1.85
N PHE A 50 -20.84 0.69 3.04
CA PHE A 50 -21.84 -0.12 3.73
C PHE A 50 -23.03 0.73 4.18
N VAL A 51 -22.77 1.86 4.84
CA VAL A 51 -23.80 2.79 5.33
C VAL A 51 -24.57 3.42 4.16
N ALA A 52 -23.89 3.81 3.07
CA ALA A 52 -24.54 4.35 1.88
C ALA A 52 -25.56 3.36 1.29
N ARG A 53 -25.26 2.07 1.26
CA ARG A 53 -26.18 1.02 0.82
C ARG A 53 -27.37 0.84 1.77
N LEU A 54 -27.12 0.81 3.09
CA LEU A 54 -28.18 0.68 4.10
C LEU A 54 -29.16 1.85 4.09
N THR A 55 -28.64 3.07 3.96
CA THR A 55 -29.44 4.30 3.98
C THR A 55 -30.02 4.66 2.61
N LYS A 56 -29.72 3.88 1.56
CA LYS A 56 -30.10 4.17 0.17
C LYS A 56 -29.68 5.58 -0.27
N SER A 57 -28.56 6.06 0.27
CA SER A 57 -28.03 7.40 0.00
C SER A 57 -26.98 7.42 -1.13
N ASN A 58 -26.96 6.38 -1.98
CA ASN A 58 -26.08 6.29 -3.12
C ASN A 58 -26.39 7.41 -4.12
N GLY A 59 -25.52 8.42 -4.18
CA GLY A 59 -25.63 9.55 -5.10
C GLY A 59 -24.30 9.81 -5.82
N GLU A 60 -24.34 10.50 -6.94
CA GLU A 60 -23.13 10.86 -7.70
C GLU A 60 -22.13 11.67 -6.86
N LEU A 61 -22.63 12.57 -6.00
CA LEU A 61 -21.77 13.33 -5.10
C LEU A 61 -21.01 12.42 -4.12
N GLY A 62 -21.69 11.42 -3.50
CA GLY A 62 -21.05 10.46 -2.61
C GLY A 62 -19.94 9.70 -3.31
N LYS A 63 -20.19 9.23 -4.53
CA LYS A 63 -19.18 8.52 -5.35
C LYS A 63 -17.96 9.38 -5.68
N GLN A 64 -18.15 10.69 -5.92
CA GLN A 64 -17.03 11.61 -6.17
C GLN A 64 -16.22 11.88 -4.89
N LEU A 65 -16.91 12.09 -3.77
CA LEU A 65 -16.25 12.30 -2.47
C LEU A 65 -15.44 11.08 -2.06
N ASP A 66 -15.98 9.88 -2.22
CA ASP A 66 -15.33 8.60 -2.00
C ASP A 66 -14.01 8.50 -2.82
N SER A 67 -14.08 8.73 -4.12
CA SER A 67 -12.88 8.68 -4.97
C SER A 67 -11.82 9.73 -4.62
N LEU A 68 -12.23 10.92 -4.16
CA LEU A 68 -11.31 11.97 -3.71
C LEU A 68 -10.65 11.60 -2.37
N ALA A 69 -11.42 11.03 -1.44
CA ALA A 69 -10.91 10.53 -0.17
C ALA A 69 -9.94 9.37 -0.41
N ASP A 70 -10.30 8.41 -1.25
CA ASP A 70 -9.47 7.28 -1.62
C ASP A 70 -8.15 7.68 -2.27
N LEU A 71 -8.18 8.71 -3.13
CA LEU A 71 -6.95 9.22 -3.73
C LEU A 71 -5.96 9.69 -2.66
N VAL A 72 -6.45 10.34 -1.60
CA VAL A 72 -5.59 10.80 -0.50
C VAL A 72 -5.14 9.63 0.37
N SER A 73 -6.08 8.78 0.80
CA SER A 73 -5.82 7.70 1.76
C SER A 73 -5.05 6.54 1.15
N PHE A 74 -5.38 6.16 -0.12
CA PHE A 74 -4.81 4.97 -0.77
C PHE A 74 -3.93 5.31 -1.98
N GLY A 75 -3.71 6.59 -2.26
CA GLY A 75 -2.78 7.07 -3.26
C GLY A 75 -1.68 7.92 -2.64
N VAL A 76 -2.03 9.11 -2.10
CA VAL A 76 -1.04 10.08 -1.61
C VAL A 76 -0.35 9.58 -0.33
N ALA A 77 -1.12 9.09 0.65
CA ALA A 77 -0.56 8.67 1.92
C ALA A 77 0.43 7.49 1.76
N PRO A 78 0.13 6.38 1.06
CA PRO A 78 1.12 5.34 0.81
C PRO A 78 2.28 5.82 -0.07
N GLY A 79 2.06 6.76 -0.99
CA GLY A 79 3.12 7.40 -1.78
C GLY A 79 4.12 8.15 -0.91
N ILE A 80 3.65 8.95 0.06
CA ILE A 80 4.51 9.65 1.03
C ILE A 80 5.18 8.64 1.99
N LEU A 81 4.46 7.60 2.40
CA LEU A 81 5.02 6.55 3.25
C LEU A 81 6.22 5.87 2.56
N MET A 82 6.07 5.48 1.28
CA MET A 82 7.15 4.88 0.50
C MET A 82 8.26 5.89 0.18
N PHE A 83 7.93 7.15 -0.02
CA PHE A 83 8.91 8.23 -0.16
C PHE A 83 9.85 8.30 1.07
N VAL A 84 9.28 8.28 2.27
CA VAL A 84 10.04 8.24 3.53
C VAL A 84 10.84 6.95 3.64
N MET A 85 10.25 5.79 3.28
CA MET A 85 10.95 4.51 3.30
C MET A 85 12.14 4.46 2.34
N ILE A 86 12.04 5.07 1.16
CA ILE A 86 13.17 5.17 0.22
C ILE A 86 14.30 6.04 0.82
N ILE A 87 13.98 7.15 1.50
CA ILE A 87 14.99 7.97 2.19
C ILE A 87 15.72 7.16 3.26
N VAL A 88 14.97 6.42 4.09
CA VAL A 88 15.53 5.51 5.09
C VAL A 88 16.39 4.42 4.42
N GLY A 89 15.95 3.89 3.28
CA GLY A 89 16.66 2.88 2.50
C GLY A 89 17.98 3.35 1.91
N ILE A 90 18.20 4.65 1.71
CA ILE A 90 19.48 5.20 1.24
C ILE A 90 20.58 4.97 2.27
N ASP A 91 20.27 5.13 3.54
CA ASP A 91 21.24 4.88 4.61
C ASP A 91 21.53 3.39 4.76
N THR A 92 20.53 2.52 4.62
CA THR A 92 20.71 1.06 4.65
C THR A 92 21.65 0.57 3.54
N SER A 93 21.57 1.13 2.32
CA SER A 93 22.48 0.77 1.24
C SER A 93 23.94 1.18 1.51
N ASN A 94 24.14 2.28 2.19
CA ASN A 94 25.48 2.74 2.58
C ASN A 94 26.09 1.96 3.76
N LEU A 95 25.26 1.36 4.60
CA LEU A 95 25.68 0.57 5.79
C LEU A 95 26.01 -0.89 5.48
N MET A 96 25.54 -1.43 4.33
CA MET A 96 25.76 -2.82 3.92
C MET A 96 27.23 -3.28 3.90
N PRO A 97 28.25 -2.47 3.51
CA PRO A 97 29.64 -2.94 3.49
C PRO A 97 30.25 -3.21 4.86
N ASN A 98 29.68 -2.64 5.94
CA ASN A 98 30.25 -2.72 7.28
C ASN A 98 29.20 -3.13 8.33
N ALA A 99 28.96 -4.43 8.47
CA ALA A 99 28.06 -5.00 9.50
C ALA A 99 28.40 -4.54 10.96
N GLN A 100 29.56 -3.92 11.17
CA GLN A 100 29.97 -3.33 12.45
C GLN A 100 29.31 -1.97 12.73
N GLY A 101 28.93 -1.20 11.69
CA GLY A 101 28.15 0.04 11.82
C GLY A 101 26.70 -0.21 12.24
N LEU A 102 26.15 -1.36 11.88
CA LEU A 102 24.79 -1.78 12.26
C LEU A 102 24.61 -2.03 13.77
N LYS A 103 25.68 -2.32 14.51
CA LYS A 103 25.63 -2.45 15.98
C LYS A 103 25.38 -1.12 16.72
N ALA A 104 25.58 0.01 16.05
CA ALA A 104 25.27 1.34 16.58
C ALA A 104 23.80 1.75 16.38
N TYR A 105 23.02 0.93 15.67
CA TYR A 105 21.63 1.18 15.34
C TYR A 105 20.72 0.73 16.48
N HIS A 106 20.32 1.68 17.30
CA HIS A 106 19.32 1.47 18.36
C HIS A 106 17.90 1.54 17.79
N GLY A 107 17.53 0.54 16.99
CA GLY A 107 16.14 0.33 16.57
C GLY A 107 15.53 1.41 15.64
N ALA A 108 14.46 1.07 14.97
CA ALA A 108 13.62 2.00 14.24
C ALA A 108 12.94 2.96 15.23
N SER A 109 13.48 4.16 15.38
CA SER A 109 12.89 5.22 16.20
C SER A 109 12.42 6.37 15.31
N SER A 110 11.44 7.13 15.79
CA SER A 110 11.00 8.35 15.12
C SER A 110 12.12 9.35 14.92
N GLU A 111 13.01 9.46 15.90
CA GLU A 111 14.19 10.34 15.86
C GLU A 111 15.13 9.98 14.72
N TYR A 112 15.35 8.69 14.49
CA TYR A 112 16.16 8.21 13.38
C TYR A 112 15.53 8.58 12.02
N VAL A 113 14.26 8.27 11.82
CA VAL A 113 13.56 8.60 10.56
C VAL A 113 13.58 10.11 10.32
N VAL A 114 13.36 10.92 11.36
CA VAL A 114 13.42 12.38 11.25
C VAL A 114 14.85 12.85 10.92
N ALA A 115 15.88 12.26 11.51
CA ALA A 115 17.27 12.58 11.17
C ALA A 115 17.57 12.32 9.70
N GLN A 116 17.13 11.17 9.15
CA GLN A 116 17.28 10.85 7.73
C GLN A 116 16.54 11.85 6.81
N LEU A 117 15.36 12.30 7.21
CA LEU A 117 14.60 13.33 6.47
C LEU A 117 15.32 14.68 6.48
N ILE A 118 15.94 15.05 7.61
CA ILE A 118 16.72 16.30 7.74
C ILE A 118 17.97 16.22 6.86
N ASP A 119 18.71 15.11 6.90
CA ASP A 119 19.92 14.92 6.12
C ASP A 119 19.62 14.88 4.60
N TRP A 120 18.56 14.19 4.20
CA TRP A 120 18.07 14.21 2.82
C TRP A 120 17.72 15.63 2.35
N LYS A 121 16.98 16.39 3.19
CA LYS A 121 16.66 17.79 2.89
C LYS A 121 17.92 18.66 2.79
N ALA A 122 18.89 18.44 3.66
CA ALA A 122 20.16 19.16 3.61
C ALA A 122 20.96 18.87 2.34
N ALA A 123 20.98 17.61 1.90
CA ALA A 123 21.60 17.22 0.63
C ALA A 123 20.86 17.80 -0.59
N LEU A 124 19.53 17.84 -0.55
CA LEU A 124 18.72 18.32 -1.67
C LEU A 124 18.85 19.83 -1.87
N PHE A 125 18.75 20.62 -0.79
CA PHE A 125 18.63 22.09 -0.87
C PHE A 125 19.93 22.84 -0.54
N TYR A 126 20.85 22.25 0.22
CA TYR A 126 22.06 22.95 0.71
C TYR A 126 23.36 22.33 0.21
N GLY A 127 23.30 21.28 -0.64
CA GLY A 127 24.48 20.64 -1.23
C GLY A 127 25.39 19.97 -0.18
N ARG A 128 24.86 19.55 0.96
CA ARG A 128 25.60 18.81 1.98
C ARG A 128 25.59 17.32 1.61
N ASP A 129 26.53 16.92 0.75
CA ASP A 129 26.59 15.57 0.17
C ASP A 129 27.26 14.54 1.11
N ASN A 130 26.85 14.43 2.37
CA ASN A 130 27.50 13.50 3.30
C ASN A 130 27.12 12.02 3.03
N ALA A 131 25.85 11.70 2.84
CA ALA A 131 25.36 10.34 2.57
C ALA A 131 24.61 10.23 1.22
N PHE A 132 24.14 11.32 0.68
CA PHE A 132 23.29 11.41 -0.48
C PHE A 132 24.06 11.91 -1.71
N ASN A 133 24.61 11.01 -2.51
CA ASN A 133 25.22 11.34 -3.79
C ASN A 133 24.25 12.10 -4.72
N ALA A 134 24.78 12.88 -5.65
CA ALA A 134 24.01 13.79 -6.51
C ALA A 134 22.79 13.14 -7.21
N SER A 135 22.87 11.86 -7.56
CA SER A 135 21.77 11.12 -8.23
C SER A 135 20.77 10.49 -7.24
N ILE A 136 21.23 10.00 -6.09
CA ILE A 136 20.40 9.26 -5.12
C ILE A 136 19.41 10.17 -4.40
N LYS A 137 19.75 11.44 -4.19
CA LYS A 137 18.86 12.40 -3.48
C LYS A 137 17.52 12.66 -4.19
N PHE A 138 17.41 12.36 -5.48
CA PHE A 138 16.16 12.47 -6.24
C PHE A 138 15.36 11.16 -6.30
N LEU A 139 15.96 10.03 -5.90
CA LEU A 139 15.32 8.72 -5.95
C LEU A 139 14.00 8.63 -5.15
N PRO A 140 13.86 9.27 -3.97
CA PRO A 140 12.60 9.23 -3.22
C PRO A 140 11.39 9.72 -4.00
N PHE A 141 11.58 10.67 -4.94
CA PHE A 141 10.49 11.20 -5.77
C PHE A 141 9.86 10.15 -6.69
N VAL A 142 10.53 9.02 -6.94
CA VAL A 142 9.96 7.88 -7.68
C VAL A 142 8.70 7.35 -7.00
N ALA A 143 8.61 7.40 -5.66
CA ALA A 143 7.41 7.00 -4.94
C ALA A 143 6.15 7.81 -5.32
N LEU A 144 6.30 9.03 -5.86
CA LEU A 144 5.17 9.84 -6.30
C LEU A 144 4.46 9.27 -7.54
N ILE A 145 5.01 8.23 -8.18
CA ILE A 145 4.30 7.46 -9.19
C ILE A 145 3.06 6.75 -8.60
N ILE A 146 3.08 6.44 -7.30
CA ILE A 146 1.96 5.79 -6.61
C ILE A 146 0.70 6.66 -6.66
N PRO A 147 0.66 7.90 -6.12
CA PRO A 147 -0.52 8.75 -6.23
C PRO A 147 -0.85 9.12 -7.67
N PHE A 148 0.15 9.28 -8.54
CA PHE A 148 -0.06 9.59 -9.94
C PHE A 148 -0.87 8.49 -10.64
N LEU A 149 -0.48 7.23 -10.52
CA LEU A 149 -1.19 6.11 -11.15
C LEU A 149 -2.46 5.71 -10.39
N ALA A 150 -2.53 5.92 -9.07
CA ALA A 150 -3.75 5.75 -8.29
C ALA A 150 -4.88 6.67 -8.78
N MET A 151 -4.58 7.92 -9.12
CA MET A 151 -5.54 8.85 -9.71
C MET A 151 -6.16 8.29 -11.01
N PHE A 152 -5.34 7.83 -11.94
CA PHE A 152 -5.85 7.23 -13.19
C PHE A 152 -6.66 5.97 -12.94
N ARG A 153 -6.21 5.13 -12.00
CA ARG A 153 -6.92 3.90 -11.61
C ARG A 153 -8.31 4.21 -11.06
N LEU A 154 -8.44 5.19 -10.14
CA LEU A 154 -9.71 5.57 -9.55
C LEU A 154 -10.65 6.20 -10.60
N ALA A 155 -10.12 7.05 -11.49
CA ALA A 155 -10.87 7.62 -12.59
C ALA A 155 -11.38 6.53 -13.56
N LYS A 156 -10.51 5.57 -13.96
CA LYS A 156 -10.88 4.44 -14.82
C LYS A 156 -11.96 3.57 -14.16
N PHE A 157 -11.81 3.29 -12.84
CA PHE A 157 -12.77 2.50 -12.07
C PHE A 157 -14.17 3.11 -12.08
N ASN A 158 -14.27 4.43 -12.00
CA ASN A 158 -15.55 5.12 -11.99
C ASN A 158 -16.27 5.10 -13.34
N LEU A 159 -15.54 4.94 -14.45
CA LEU A 159 -16.07 4.98 -15.81
C LEU A 159 -16.29 3.58 -16.41
N ASP A 160 -15.54 2.57 -15.96
CA ASP A 160 -15.54 1.24 -16.57
C ASP A 160 -16.67 0.37 -16.04
N GLN A 161 -17.69 0.15 -16.86
CA GLN A 161 -18.86 -0.69 -16.54
C GLN A 161 -18.53 -2.18 -16.40
N ARG A 162 -17.38 -2.65 -16.94
CA ARG A 162 -16.95 -4.06 -16.86
C ARG A 162 -16.57 -4.48 -15.43
N GLN A 163 -16.33 -3.53 -14.54
CA GLN A 163 -15.92 -3.76 -13.16
C GLN A 163 -17.03 -4.24 -12.21
N SER A 164 -18.26 -4.43 -12.73
CA SER A 164 -19.35 -5.03 -11.97
C SER A 164 -19.13 -6.52 -11.62
N ASP A 165 -18.45 -7.26 -12.51
CA ASP A 165 -18.28 -8.72 -12.40
C ASP A 165 -16.84 -9.17 -12.12
N LYS A 166 -15.82 -8.43 -12.58
CA LYS A 166 -14.38 -8.71 -12.35
C LYS A 166 -13.65 -7.43 -12.03
N PHE A 167 -12.75 -7.47 -11.08
CA PHE A 167 -11.83 -6.36 -10.86
C PHE A 167 -10.75 -6.36 -11.94
N ILE A 168 -10.45 -5.18 -12.50
CA ILE A 168 -9.39 -4.99 -13.50
C ILE A 168 -8.33 -4.10 -12.85
N GLY A 169 -7.09 -4.60 -12.74
CA GLY A 169 -5.98 -3.95 -12.07
C GLY A 169 -6.05 -4.01 -10.54
N VAL A 170 -4.89 -3.87 -9.87
CA VAL A 170 -4.79 -3.96 -8.41
C VAL A 170 -5.58 -2.84 -7.74
N PRO A 171 -6.50 -3.15 -6.81
CA PRO A 171 -7.22 -2.15 -6.03
C PRO A 171 -6.25 -1.25 -5.24
N THR A 172 -6.53 0.07 -5.17
CA THR A 172 -5.71 1.01 -4.41
C THR A 172 -5.60 0.64 -2.93
N PRO A 173 -6.65 0.16 -2.22
CA PRO A 173 -6.49 -0.33 -0.86
C PRO A 173 -5.57 -1.55 -0.75
N THR A 174 -5.63 -2.47 -1.72
CA THR A 174 -4.74 -3.66 -1.73
C THR A 174 -3.27 -3.27 -1.91
N ALA A 175 -2.98 -2.31 -2.80
CA ALA A 175 -1.63 -1.77 -2.96
C ALA A 175 -1.15 -1.06 -1.68
N THR A 176 -2.03 -0.29 -1.02
CA THR A 176 -1.74 0.38 0.25
C THR A 176 -1.40 -0.63 1.35
N ILE A 177 -2.17 -1.72 1.49
CA ILE A 177 -1.88 -2.81 2.43
C ILE A 177 -0.49 -3.39 2.14
N PHE A 178 -0.15 -3.64 0.87
CA PHE A 178 1.17 -4.13 0.50
C PHE A 178 2.28 -3.15 0.87
N PHE A 179 2.14 -1.86 0.55
CA PHE A 179 3.13 -0.84 0.90
C PHE A 179 3.29 -0.67 2.41
N SER A 180 2.24 -0.89 3.19
CA SER A 180 2.27 -0.83 4.66
C SER A 180 3.17 -1.89 5.30
N PHE A 181 3.50 -2.98 4.57
CA PHE A 181 4.45 -3.98 5.03
C PHE A 181 5.81 -3.38 5.38
N PHE A 182 6.36 -2.51 4.52
CA PHE A 182 7.72 -1.99 4.67
C PHE A 182 7.91 -1.18 5.97
N PRO A 183 7.09 -0.15 6.26
CA PRO A 183 7.22 0.60 7.50
C PRO A 183 6.89 -0.24 8.75
N LEU A 184 5.93 -1.18 8.66
CA LEU A 184 5.64 -2.07 9.79
C LEU A 184 6.82 -3.00 10.11
N TYR A 185 7.38 -3.64 9.10
CA TYR A 185 8.53 -4.51 9.28
C TYR A 185 9.75 -3.73 9.79
N PHE A 186 10.00 -2.56 9.21
CA PHE A 186 11.04 -1.65 9.66
C PHE A 186 10.86 -1.30 11.14
N TRP A 187 9.66 -0.96 11.57
CA TRP A 187 9.39 -0.51 12.93
C TRP A 187 9.47 -1.62 13.97
N PHE A 188 8.90 -2.77 13.69
CA PHE A 188 8.75 -3.84 14.70
C PHE A 188 9.84 -4.89 14.64
N GLU A 189 10.37 -5.22 13.48
CA GLU A 189 11.30 -6.33 13.30
C GLU A 189 12.75 -5.86 13.11
N LEU A 190 12.97 -4.79 12.39
CA LEU A 190 14.33 -4.28 12.15
C LEU A 190 14.95 -3.60 13.37
N SER A 191 14.23 -3.36 14.44
CA SER A 191 14.81 -2.95 15.73
C SER A 191 15.82 -3.98 16.27
N ASN A 192 15.75 -5.23 15.81
CA ASN A 192 16.66 -6.33 16.18
C ASN A 192 17.71 -6.64 15.09
N TRP A 193 18.15 -5.66 14.33
CA TRP A 193 18.96 -5.79 13.12
C TRP A 193 20.23 -6.66 13.22
N GLY A 194 20.76 -6.89 14.39
CA GLY A 194 21.99 -7.70 14.56
C GLY A 194 21.84 -9.19 14.17
N HIS A 195 20.64 -9.68 13.87
CA HIS A 195 20.34 -11.10 13.64
C HIS A 195 19.56 -11.38 12.36
N GLN A 196 19.31 -10.38 11.52
CA GLN A 196 18.53 -10.56 10.28
C GLN A 196 19.38 -11.13 9.13
N ALA A 197 18.75 -11.91 8.28
CA ALA A 197 19.40 -12.44 7.09
C ALA A 197 19.75 -11.32 6.09
N SER A 198 20.87 -11.42 5.41
CA SER A 198 21.40 -10.39 4.49
C SER A 198 20.43 -9.98 3.39
N TRP A 199 19.59 -10.89 2.89
CA TRP A 199 18.60 -10.60 1.85
C TRP A 199 17.51 -9.62 2.31
N ILE A 200 17.23 -9.53 3.62
CA ILE A 200 16.25 -8.58 4.17
C ILE A 200 16.73 -7.15 3.95
N TYR A 201 18.02 -6.89 4.17
CA TYR A 201 18.59 -5.57 3.92
C TYR A 201 18.46 -5.15 2.45
N THR A 202 18.64 -6.12 1.52
CA THR A 202 18.43 -5.87 0.10
C THR A 202 16.97 -5.50 -0.21
N LEU A 203 16.00 -6.07 0.53
CA LEU A 203 14.59 -5.73 0.37
C LEU A 203 14.27 -4.29 0.79
N PHE A 204 15.02 -3.76 1.77
CA PHE A 204 14.87 -2.39 2.30
C PHE A 204 15.85 -1.40 1.67
N ASP A 205 16.63 -1.81 0.68
CA ASP A 205 17.47 -0.94 -0.12
C ASP A 205 16.63 0.06 -0.92
N CYS A 206 17.13 1.30 -1.05
CA CYS A 206 16.42 2.39 -1.71
C CYS A 206 16.02 2.08 -3.17
N TYR A 207 16.87 1.39 -3.93
CA TYR A 207 16.57 1.01 -5.31
C TYR A 207 15.48 -0.06 -5.38
N THR A 208 15.54 -1.06 -4.49
CA THR A 208 14.52 -2.11 -4.38
C THR A 208 13.16 -1.51 -4.04
N LEU A 209 13.10 -0.61 -3.06
CA LEU A 209 11.86 0.09 -2.68
C LEU A 209 11.31 0.96 -3.83
N ALA A 210 12.19 1.65 -4.57
CA ALA A 210 11.79 2.43 -5.73
C ALA A 210 11.22 1.53 -6.85
N ILE A 211 11.89 0.40 -7.16
CA ILE A 211 11.41 -0.57 -8.15
C ILE A 211 10.06 -1.15 -7.74
N ILE A 212 9.88 -1.54 -6.49
CA ILE A 212 8.61 -2.06 -5.95
C ILE A 212 7.51 -1.01 -6.08
N SER A 213 7.80 0.26 -5.77
CA SER A 213 6.85 1.37 -5.93
C SER A 213 6.37 1.51 -7.36
N VAL A 214 7.28 1.44 -8.34
CA VAL A 214 6.94 1.49 -9.77
C VAL A 214 6.13 0.27 -10.19
N LEU A 215 6.59 -0.94 -9.85
CA LEU A 215 5.93 -2.19 -10.27
C LEU A 215 4.49 -2.27 -9.77
N PHE A 216 4.26 -2.02 -8.47
CA PHE A 216 2.90 -2.05 -7.92
C PHE A 216 2.01 -0.93 -8.46
N SER A 217 2.58 0.25 -8.73
CA SER A 217 1.84 1.34 -9.37
C SER A 217 1.40 0.98 -10.79
N LEU A 218 2.25 0.32 -11.56
CA LEU A 218 1.90 -0.18 -12.89
C LEU A 218 0.84 -1.29 -12.82
N LEU A 219 0.91 -2.17 -11.83
CA LEU A 219 -0.10 -3.20 -11.60
C LEU A 219 -1.48 -2.61 -11.28
N MET A 220 -1.56 -1.45 -10.62
CA MET A 220 -2.84 -0.76 -10.37
C MET A 220 -3.57 -0.35 -11.64
N VAL A 221 -2.85 0.10 -12.67
CA VAL A 221 -3.44 0.57 -13.95
C VAL A 221 -3.46 -0.51 -15.02
N SER A 222 -2.86 -1.67 -14.77
CA SER A 222 -2.83 -2.80 -15.70
C SER A 222 -4.22 -3.37 -15.96
N GLU A 223 -4.40 -4.06 -17.08
CA GLU A 223 -5.63 -4.76 -17.39
C GLU A 223 -5.66 -6.21 -16.86
N LEU A 224 -4.98 -6.45 -15.74
CA LEU A 224 -4.97 -7.75 -15.08
C LEU A 224 -6.36 -8.04 -14.50
N PRO A 225 -7.04 -9.10 -14.95
CA PRO A 225 -8.29 -9.52 -14.35
C PRO A 225 -8.01 -10.16 -13.00
N LEU A 226 -8.57 -9.58 -11.96
CA LEU A 226 -8.39 -10.04 -10.60
C LEU A 226 -9.63 -10.76 -10.08
N LEU A 227 -9.37 -11.71 -9.17
CA LEU A 227 -10.38 -12.50 -8.49
C LEU A 227 -11.31 -11.60 -7.70
N ALA A 228 -12.59 -11.56 -8.07
CA ALA A 228 -13.58 -10.87 -7.28
C ALA A 228 -13.81 -11.65 -5.97
N LEU A 229 -13.59 -11.01 -4.84
CA LEU A 229 -13.81 -11.62 -3.51
C LEU A 229 -15.30 -11.75 -3.16
N LYS A 230 -16.18 -11.37 -4.09
CA LYS A 230 -17.63 -11.49 -3.94
C LYS A 230 -18.08 -12.92 -4.27
N PHE A 231 -18.70 -13.60 -3.33
CA PHE A 231 -19.31 -14.90 -3.54
C PHE A 231 -20.66 -14.75 -4.21
N LYS A 232 -20.85 -15.39 -5.37
CA LYS A 232 -22.17 -15.54 -6.02
C LYS A 232 -22.97 -16.69 -5.40
N ASP A 233 -22.27 -17.76 -5.02
CA ASP A 233 -22.73 -18.89 -4.23
C ASP A 233 -21.65 -19.34 -3.25
N PHE A 234 -22.00 -20.16 -2.25
CA PHE A 234 -21.05 -20.69 -1.26
C PHE A 234 -20.55 -22.09 -1.61
N SER A 235 -20.73 -22.56 -2.85
CA SER A 235 -20.25 -23.87 -3.27
C SER A 235 -18.73 -23.87 -3.41
N TRP A 236 -18.07 -24.89 -2.84
CA TRP A 236 -16.62 -25.11 -2.99
C TRP A 236 -16.22 -25.25 -4.47
N ARG A 237 -17.06 -25.93 -5.27
CA ARG A 237 -16.77 -26.19 -6.68
C ARG A 237 -16.74 -24.91 -7.52
N SER A 238 -17.56 -23.94 -7.17
CA SER A 238 -17.65 -22.64 -7.89
C SER A 238 -16.60 -21.64 -7.42
N ASN A 239 -16.01 -21.83 -6.20
CA ASN A 239 -15.14 -20.85 -5.58
C ASN A 239 -13.83 -21.45 -5.02
N PRO A 240 -13.12 -22.37 -5.71
CA PRO A 240 -11.97 -23.05 -5.15
C PRO A 240 -10.83 -22.08 -4.81
N TYR A 241 -10.55 -21.08 -5.67
CA TYR A 241 -9.48 -20.10 -5.46
C TYR A 241 -9.77 -19.12 -4.32
N ARG A 242 -11.06 -18.74 -4.13
CA ARG A 242 -11.49 -17.89 -3.01
C ARG A 242 -11.31 -18.59 -1.67
N TYR A 243 -11.72 -19.86 -1.58
CA TYR A 243 -11.52 -20.66 -0.37
C TYR A 243 -10.05 -20.96 -0.10
N LEU A 244 -9.26 -21.21 -1.16
CA LEU A 244 -7.82 -21.40 -1.02
C LEU A 244 -7.14 -20.13 -0.49
N LEU A 245 -7.50 -18.97 -1.04
CA LEU A 245 -6.99 -17.67 -0.57
C LEU A 245 -7.34 -17.45 0.91
N LEU A 246 -8.61 -17.63 1.28
CA LEU A 246 -9.07 -17.46 2.66
C LEU A 246 -8.38 -18.43 3.62
N GLY A 247 -8.27 -19.71 3.27
CA GLY A 247 -7.63 -20.72 4.10
C GLY A 247 -6.16 -20.43 4.34
N ILE A 248 -5.40 -20.11 3.27
CA ILE A 248 -3.98 -19.75 3.38
C ILE A 248 -3.82 -18.42 4.16
N SER A 249 -4.68 -17.45 3.93
CA SER A 249 -4.63 -16.17 4.67
C SER A 249 -4.84 -16.38 6.17
N LEU A 250 -5.84 -17.21 6.56
CA LEU A 250 -6.14 -17.51 7.95
C LEU A 250 -4.97 -18.20 8.66
N ILE A 251 -4.24 -19.06 7.95
CA ILE A 251 -3.06 -19.76 8.46
C ILE A 251 -1.84 -18.82 8.48
N SER A 252 -1.67 -18.00 7.46
CA SER A 252 -0.49 -17.13 7.30
C SER A 252 -0.43 -16.04 8.37
N ILE A 253 -1.57 -15.47 8.77
CA ILE A 253 -1.62 -14.38 9.75
C ILE A 253 -0.96 -14.77 11.09
N PRO A 254 -1.35 -15.87 11.78
CA PRO A 254 -0.74 -16.23 13.05
C PRO A 254 0.69 -16.79 12.91
N LEU A 255 1.05 -17.39 11.77
CA LEU A 255 2.37 -17.99 11.57
C LEU A 255 3.44 -16.99 11.15
N PHE A 256 3.10 -16.04 10.31
CA PHE A 256 4.06 -15.13 9.67
C PHE A 256 3.92 -13.67 10.11
N LEU A 257 2.88 -13.35 10.92
CA LEU A 257 2.64 -12.00 11.44
C LEU A 257 2.71 -10.94 10.32
N ILE A 258 3.70 -10.04 10.38
CA ILE A 258 3.86 -8.94 9.41
C ILE A 258 4.13 -9.48 7.98
N TRP A 259 4.86 -10.60 7.84
CA TRP A 259 5.10 -11.25 6.55
C TRP A 259 3.84 -11.81 5.89
N ALA A 260 2.76 -12.02 6.66
CA ALA A 260 1.48 -12.43 6.08
C ALA A 260 0.96 -11.41 5.05
N ILE A 261 1.27 -10.12 5.22
CA ILE A 261 0.83 -9.04 4.32
C ILE A 261 1.31 -9.29 2.87
N PRO A 262 2.63 -9.32 2.57
CA PRO A 262 3.09 -9.56 1.20
C PRO A 262 2.72 -10.97 0.71
N ILE A 263 2.72 -11.99 1.58
CA ILE A 263 2.34 -13.36 1.20
C ILE A 263 0.88 -13.39 0.69
N ILE A 264 -0.06 -12.80 1.41
CA ILE A 264 -1.49 -12.80 1.04
C ILE A 264 -1.71 -11.99 -0.24
N VAL A 265 -1.08 -10.82 -0.37
CA VAL A 265 -1.24 -9.98 -1.57
C VAL A 265 -0.65 -10.67 -2.81
N LEU A 266 0.55 -11.25 -2.71
CA LEU A 266 1.17 -11.96 -3.82
C LEU A 266 0.39 -13.24 -4.18
N LEU A 267 -0.12 -13.97 -3.18
CA LEU A 267 -0.98 -15.12 -3.39
C LEU A 267 -2.28 -14.73 -4.10
N TYR A 268 -2.91 -13.62 -3.69
CA TYR A 268 -4.10 -13.09 -4.35
C TYR A 268 -3.85 -12.79 -5.83
N LEU A 269 -2.73 -12.15 -6.16
CA LEU A 269 -2.35 -11.89 -7.55
C LEU A 269 -2.11 -13.17 -8.33
N LEU A 270 -1.39 -14.13 -7.74
CA LEU A 270 -1.09 -15.41 -8.36
C LEU A 270 -2.37 -16.22 -8.65
N LEU A 271 -3.24 -16.37 -7.66
CA LEU A 271 -4.50 -17.11 -7.82
C LEU A 271 -5.42 -16.44 -8.83
N SER A 272 -5.44 -15.12 -8.90
CA SER A 272 -6.20 -14.36 -9.90
C SER A 272 -5.71 -14.66 -11.32
N LEU A 273 -4.40 -14.72 -11.52
CA LEU A 273 -3.83 -15.08 -12.83
C LEU A 273 -4.14 -16.52 -13.21
N ILE A 274 -4.02 -17.47 -12.27
CA ILE A 274 -4.32 -18.89 -12.51
C ILE A 274 -5.79 -19.06 -12.90
N GLU A 275 -6.73 -18.44 -12.16
CA GLU A 275 -8.16 -18.48 -12.48
C GLU A 275 -8.42 -17.94 -13.88
N HIS A 276 -7.81 -16.80 -14.23
CA HIS A 276 -7.99 -16.20 -15.56
C HIS A 276 -7.53 -17.12 -16.70
N PHE A 277 -6.34 -17.70 -16.60
CA PHE A 277 -5.80 -18.58 -17.63
C PHE A 277 -6.60 -19.88 -17.78
N GLN A 278 -7.15 -20.40 -16.70
CA GLN A 278 -7.99 -21.61 -16.76
C GLN A 278 -9.32 -21.33 -17.45
N PHE A 279 -9.99 -20.22 -17.14
CA PHE A 279 -11.25 -19.85 -17.82
C PHE A 279 -11.03 -19.64 -19.33
N LYS A 280 -9.96 -18.94 -19.72
CA LYS A 280 -9.63 -18.71 -21.12
C LYS A 280 -9.38 -20.01 -21.91
N LYS A 281 -8.78 -21.01 -21.24
CA LYS A 281 -8.55 -22.33 -21.86
C LYS A 281 -9.85 -23.09 -22.10
N HIS A 282 -10.82 -22.98 -21.22
CA HIS A 282 -12.13 -23.60 -21.39
C HIS A 282 -12.98 -22.95 -22.50
N GLU A 283 -12.93 -21.61 -22.63
CA GLU A 283 -13.63 -20.89 -23.72
C GLU A 283 -13.07 -21.22 -25.11
N ILE A 284 -11.79 -21.57 -25.24
CA ILE A 284 -11.18 -21.96 -26.53
C ILE A 284 -11.52 -23.41 -26.91
N GLN A 285 -11.90 -24.26 -25.96
CA GLN A 285 -12.19 -25.67 -26.15
C GLN A 285 -13.69 -25.99 -26.29
N SER A 286 -14.56 -25.03 -26.00
CA SER A 286 -16.02 -25.09 -26.23
C SER A 286 -16.43 -24.43 -27.55
#